data_6e4dfce889983e071391e87fb0f8a92c
#
_entry.id   6e4dfce889983e071391e87fb0f8a92c
#
_cell.length_a   1.000
_cell.length_b   1.000
_cell.length_c   1.000
_cell.angle_alpha   90.00
_cell.angle_beta   90.00
_cell.angle_gamma   90.00
#
_symmetry.space_group_name_H-M   'P 1'
#
loop_
_entity.id
_entity.type
_entity.pdbx_description
1 polymer ?
#
loop_
_entity_poly.entity_id
_entity_poly.type
_entity_poly.pdbx_seq_one_letter_code
_entity_poly.pdbx_strand_id
1 'polypeptide(L)'
;MDEFVERLAGIGVPALVFLIIMSTTGLTGAAAITATLALLGPGGMIGGVITLIVIGAGASVISKYGYSAIITATCKKIMQKDNLTQEQMCEKIDKYPITKGLKEKVKTKIREA
;
A
#
# COMPACT_ATOMS: atom_id res chain seq x y z
N MET A 1 -5.94 -4.22 14.04
CA MET A 1 -4.90 -4.16 12.99
C MET A 1 -4.83 -5.43 12.15
N ASP A 2 -4.89 -6.58 12.78
CA ASP A 2 -4.69 -7.86 12.08
C ASP A 2 -5.68 -8.11 10.95
N GLU A 3 -6.95 -7.86 11.18
CA GLU A 3 -7.98 -8.07 10.15
C GLU A 3 -7.76 -7.14 8.95
N PHE A 4 -7.41 -5.88 9.22
CA PHE A 4 -7.12 -4.90 8.17
C PHE A 4 -5.92 -5.32 7.34
N VAL A 5 -4.83 -5.73 8.01
CA VAL A 5 -3.60 -6.21 7.36
C VAL A 5 -3.89 -7.48 6.54
N GLU A 6 -4.69 -8.39 7.06
CA GLU A 6 -5.07 -9.60 6.32
C GLU A 6 -5.84 -9.30 5.04
N ARG A 7 -6.76 -8.34 5.09
CA ARG A 7 -7.52 -7.91 3.92
C ARG A 7 -6.61 -7.28 2.87
N LEU A 8 -5.68 -6.42 3.29
CA LEU A 8 -4.71 -5.81 2.39
C LEU A 8 -3.78 -6.86 1.78
N ALA A 9 -3.27 -7.76 2.59
CA ALA A 9 -2.39 -8.84 2.13
C ALA A 9 -3.13 -9.80 1.19
N GLY A 10 -4.44 -9.97 1.37
CA GLY A 10 -5.25 -10.76 0.47
C GLY A 10 -5.31 -10.20 -0.95
N ILE A 11 -5.21 -8.89 -1.10
CA ILE A 11 -5.09 -8.24 -2.41
C ILE A 11 -3.67 -8.39 -2.94
N GLY A 12 -2.67 -8.30 -2.06
CA GLY A 12 -1.27 -8.51 -2.40
C GLY A 12 -0.50 -7.21 -2.64
N VAL A 13 0.51 -7.29 -3.49
CA VAL A 13 1.42 -6.17 -3.78
C VAL A 13 0.69 -4.88 -4.19
N PRO A 14 -0.37 -4.90 -5.01
CA PRO A 14 -1.08 -3.66 -5.35
C PRO A 14 -1.62 -2.90 -4.13
N ALA A 15 -2.10 -3.61 -3.11
CA ALA A 15 -2.56 -2.97 -1.88
C ALA A 15 -1.41 -2.31 -1.13
N LEU A 16 -0.25 -2.96 -1.11
CA LEU A 16 0.95 -2.41 -0.49
C LEU A 16 1.40 -1.14 -1.21
N VAL A 17 1.39 -1.13 -2.54
CA VAL A 17 1.72 0.05 -3.35
C VAL A 17 0.79 1.21 -3.00
N PHE A 18 -0.52 0.96 -2.98
CA PHE A 18 -1.52 1.96 -2.65
C PHE A 18 -1.26 2.56 -1.27
N LEU A 19 -1.04 1.71 -0.28
CA LEU A 19 -0.81 2.12 1.10
C LEU A 19 0.46 2.98 1.23
N ILE A 20 1.54 2.58 0.59
CA ILE A 20 2.80 3.32 0.62
C ILE A 20 2.64 4.69 -0.05
N ILE A 21 2.02 4.74 -1.22
CA ILE A 21 1.78 6.01 -1.91
C ILE A 21 0.91 6.91 -1.06
N MET A 22 -0.13 6.36 -0.44
CA MET A 22 -1.00 7.11 0.47
C MET A 22 -0.20 7.72 1.62
N SER A 23 0.77 7.00 2.16
CA SER A 23 1.63 7.52 3.24
C SER A 23 2.52 8.67 2.79
N THR A 24 2.84 8.76 1.50
CA THR A 24 3.69 9.83 0.97
C THR A 24 2.94 11.14 0.74
N THR A 25 1.60 11.11 0.73
CA THR A 25 0.79 12.32 0.48
C THR A 25 0.82 13.30 1.66
N GLY A 26 1.13 12.81 2.85
CA GLY A 26 1.05 13.62 4.07
C GLY A 26 -0.37 13.92 4.51
N LEU A 27 -1.37 13.30 3.87
CA LEU A 27 -2.79 13.51 4.12
C LEU A 27 -3.39 12.33 4.87
N THR A 28 -4.60 12.51 5.38
CA THR A 28 -5.35 11.47 6.09
C THR A 28 -6.78 11.39 5.56
N GLY A 29 -7.44 10.28 5.84
CA GLY A 29 -8.85 10.07 5.50
C GLY A 29 -9.12 10.13 4.00
N ALA A 30 -10.25 10.68 3.64
CA ALA A 30 -10.69 10.76 2.24
C ALA A 30 -9.74 11.56 1.35
N ALA A 31 -9.11 12.60 1.89
CA ALA A 31 -8.14 13.42 1.16
C ALA A 31 -6.93 12.59 0.72
N ALA A 32 -6.44 11.71 1.60
CA ALA A 32 -5.32 10.81 1.28
C ALA A 32 -5.70 9.83 0.17
N ILE A 33 -6.90 9.29 0.21
CA ILE A 33 -7.41 8.37 -0.80
C ILE A 33 -7.50 9.06 -2.16
N THR A 34 -8.10 10.24 -2.20
CA THR A 34 -8.26 11.01 -3.43
C THR A 34 -6.91 11.37 -4.05
N ALA A 35 -5.97 11.84 -3.23
CA ALA A 35 -4.62 12.18 -3.69
C ALA A 35 -3.89 10.95 -4.24
N THR A 36 -4.03 9.80 -3.58
CA THR A 36 -3.40 8.56 -4.02
C THR A 36 -3.95 8.09 -5.36
N LEU A 37 -5.26 8.13 -5.53
CA LEU A 37 -5.91 7.78 -6.80
C LEU A 37 -5.43 8.69 -7.93
N ALA A 38 -5.27 9.97 -7.66
CA ALA A 38 -4.75 10.92 -8.64
C ALA A 38 -3.32 10.60 -9.05
N LEU A 39 -2.47 10.20 -8.09
CA LEU A 39 -1.08 9.83 -8.36
C LEU A 39 -0.96 8.52 -9.14
N LEU A 40 -1.83 7.56 -8.87
CA LEU A 40 -1.84 6.28 -9.57
C LEU A 40 -2.39 6.39 -10.99
N GLY A 41 -3.26 7.37 -11.23
CA GLY A 41 -3.88 7.58 -12.52
C GLY A 41 -4.86 6.48 -12.91
N PRO A 42 -5.24 6.42 -14.21
CA PRO A 42 -6.27 5.46 -14.69
C PRO A 42 -5.87 3.99 -14.52
N GLY A 43 -4.57 3.69 -14.34
CA GLY A 43 -4.09 2.34 -14.10
C GLY A 43 -4.35 1.81 -12.69
N GLY A 44 -4.86 2.65 -11.79
CA GLY A 44 -5.15 2.27 -10.42
C GLY A 44 -6.48 1.54 -10.24
N MET A 45 -6.78 0.57 -11.12
CA MET A 45 -8.09 -0.10 -11.13
C MET A 45 -8.40 -0.88 -9.85
N ILE A 46 -7.37 -1.31 -9.13
CA ILE A 46 -7.53 -2.00 -7.87
C ILE A 46 -7.88 -1.03 -6.75
N GLY A 47 -7.70 0.28 -7.00
CA GLY A 47 -7.99 1.34 -6.03
C GLY A 47 -9.41 1.32 -5.47
N GLY A 48 -10.39 0.87 -6.25
CA GLY A 48 -11.77 0.78 -5.79
C GLY A 48 -11.96 -0.17 -4.61
N VAL A 49 -11.42 -1.37 -4.71
CA VAL A 49 -11.47 -2.37 -3.64
C VAL A 49 -10.68 -1.91 -2.43
N ILE A 50 -9.48 -1.39 -2.65
CA ILE A 50 -8.63 -0.90 -1.57
C ILE A 50 -9.30 0.28 -0.86
N THR A 51 -9.92 1.18 -1.61
CA THR A 51 -10.66 2.32 -1.08
C THR A 51 -11.77 1.86 -0.14
N LEU A 52 -12.54 0.84 -0.52
CA LEU A 52 -13.60 0.30 0.34
C LEU A 52 -13.04 -0.26 1.66
N ILE A 53 -11.92 -0.97 1.60
CA ILE A 53 -11.26 -1.51 2.79
C ILE A 53 -10.79 -0.37 3.70
N VAL A 54 -10.18 0.66 3.14
CA VAL A 54 -9.65 1.79 3.92
C VAL A 54 -10.78 2.61 4.53
N ILE A 55 -11.84 2.89 3.78
CA ILE A 55 -13.00 3.64 4.29
C ILE A 55 -13.68 2.86 5.42
N GLY A 56 -13.79 1.53 5.29
CA GLY A 56 -14.48 0.70 6.28
C GLY A 56 -13.80 0.72 7.65
N ALA A 57 -12.58 0.21 7.72
CA ALA A 57 -11.86 0.06 8.99
C ALA A 57 -10.52 0.79 9.00
N GLY A 58 -9.98 1.11 7.82
CA GLY A 58 -8.61 1.54 7.67
C GLY A 58 -8.30 2.88 8.30
N ALA A 59 -9.21 3.84 8.24
CA ALA A 59 -8.95 5.18 8.77
C ALA A 59 -8.65 5.14 10.27
N SER A 60 -9.42 4.38 11.04
CA SER A 60 -9.19 4.26 12.49
C SER A 60 -7.93 3.44 12.79
N VAL A 61 -7.67 2.40 12.03
CA VAL A 61 -6.47 1.58 12.19
C VAL A 61 -5.21 2.39 11.88
N ILE A 62 -5.23 3.16 10.79
CA ILE A 62 -4.11 4.04 10.42
C ILE A 62 -3.89 5.10 11.50
N SER A 63 -4.97 5.70 11.99
CA SER A 63 -4.89 6.70 13.06
C SER A 63 -4.30 6.14 14.33
N LYS A 64 -4.64 4.90 14.68
CA LYS A 64 -4.18 4.26 15.92
C LYS A 64 -2.73 3.77 15.83
N TYR A 65 -2.35 3.14 14.72
CA TYR A 65 -1.04 2.47 14.60
C TYR A 65 -0.04 3.21 13.72
N GLY A 66 -0.51 4.08 12.84
CA GLY A 66 0.33 4.81 11.88
C GLY A 66 0.64 4.01 10.62
N TYR A 67 0.98 4.73 9.56
CA TYR A 67 1.28 4.10 8.26
C TYR A 67 2.46 3.13 8.33
N SER A 68 3.52 3.51 9.02
CA SER A 68 4.75 2.71 9.07
C SER A 68 4.50 1.32 9.64
N ALA A 69 3.75 1.23 10.74
CA ALA A 69 3.42 -0.05 11.36
C ALA A 69 2.57 -0.93 10.43
N ILE A 70 1.60 -0.34 9.76
CA ILE A 70 0.70 -1.06 8.85
C ILE A 70 1.46 -1.52 7.60
N ILE A 71 2.29 -0.67 7.03
CA ILE A 71 3.11 -1.01 5.86
C ILE A 71 4.03 -2.19 6.19
N THR A 72 4.72 -2.13 7.32
CA THR A 72 5.63 -3.20 7.74
C THR A 72 4.87 -4.52 7.93
N ALA A 73 3.75 -4.49 8.63
CA ALA A 73 2.94 -5.67 8.89
C ALA A 73 2.39 -6.27 7.59
N THR A 74 1.88 -5.42 6.70
CA THR A 74 1.33 -5.85 5.41
C THR A 74 2.41 -6.44 4.52
N CYS A 75 3.58 -5.80 4.47
CA CYS A 75 4.72 -6.28 3.69
C CYS A 75 5.13 -7.69 4.13
N LYS A 76 5.30 -7.89 5.44
CA LYS A 76 5.66 -9.19 5.99
C LYS A 76 4.60 -10.26 5.70
N LYS A 77 3.33 -9.89 5.80
CA LYS A 77 2.22 -10.81 5.54
C LYS A 77 2.20 -11.26 4.08
N ILE A 78 2.41 -10.34 3.15
CA ILE A 78 2.47 -10.64 1.72
C ILE A 78 3.67 -11.53 1.42
N MET A 79 4.83 -11.23 2.00
CA MET A 79 6.04 -12.04 1.82
C MET A 79 5.81 -13.48 2.28
N GLN A 80 5.17 -13.68 3.42
CA GLN A 80 4.85 -15.00 3.93
C GLN A 80 3.82 -15.73 3.07
N LYS A 81 2.75 -15.03 2.73
CA LYS A 81 1.62 -15.63 2.00
C LYS A 81 1.99 -16.00 0.57
N ASP A 82 2.65 -15.10 -0.15
CA ASP A 82 3.00 -15.28 -1.55
C ASP A 82 4.41 -15.82 -1.75
N ASN A 83 5.11 -16.10 -0.65
CA ASN A 83 6.47 -16.62 -0.66
C ASN A 83 7.41 -15.76 -1.50
N LEU A 84 7.37 -14.44 -1.27
CA LEU A 84 8.17 -13.45 -1.98
C LEU A 84 9.28 -12.91 -1.10
N THR A 85 10.44 -12.64 -1.71
CA THR A 85 11.50 -11.87 -1.07
C THR A 85 11.28 -10.39 -1.30
N GLN A 86 11.98 -9.53 -0.56
CA GLN A 86 11.94 -8.08 -0.79
C GLN A 86 12.34 -7.73 -2.21
N GLU A 87 13.35 -8.40 -2.74
CA GLU A 87 13.82 -8.16 -4.12
C GLU A 87 12.75 -8.52 -5.15
N GLN A 88 12.06 -9.64 -4.95
CA GLN A 88 10.96 -10.04 -5.83
C GLN A 88 9.80 -9.05 -5.79
N MET A 89 9.50 -8.49 -4.62
CA MET A 89 8.49 -7.44 -4.48
C MET A 89 8.90 -6.18 -5.22
N CYS A 90 10.16 -5.78 -5.10
CA CYS A 90 10.69 -4.62 -5.83
C CYS A 90 10.64 -4.83 -7.35
N GLU A 91 10.92 -6.02 -7.83
CA GLU A 91 10.79 -6.35 -9.25
C GLU A 91 9.36 -6.17 -9.76
N LYS A 92 8.37 -6.56 -8.94
CA LYS A 92 6.96 -6.33 -9.28
C LYS A 92 6.64 -4.85 -9.36
N ILE A 93 7.20 -4.04 -8.47
CA ILE A 93 6.99 -2.58 -8.47
C ILE A 93 7.53 -1.95 -9.75
N ASP A 94 8.65 -2.42 -10.26
CA ASP A 94 9.24 -1.89 -11.49
C ASP A 94 8.32 -2.06 -12.71
N LYS A 95 7.38 -2.98 -12.65
CA LYS A 95 6.41 -3.24 -13.73
C LYS A 95 5.13 -2.42 -13.61
N TYR A 96 4.95 -1.67 -12.52
CA TYR A 96 3.74 -0.87 -12.34
C TYR A 96 3.76 0.38 -13.22
N PRO A 97 2.59 0.79 -13.75
CA PRO A 97 2.49 2.00 -14.57
C PRO A 97 2.44 3.27 -13.71
N ILE A 98 3.43 3.45 -12.87
CA ILE A 98 3.59 4.64 -12.01
C ILE A 98 4.90 5.32 -12.35
N THR A 99 5.06 6.58 -11.91
CA THR A 99 6.27 7.34 -12.19
C THR A 99 7.48 6.69 -11.53
N LYS A 100 8.65 6.96 -12.09
CA LYS A 100 9.92 6.46 -11.54
C LYS A 100 10.13 6.94 -10.10
N GLY A 101 9.77 8.18 -9.80
CA GLY A 101 9.87 8.72 -8.45
C GLY A 101 9.02 7.96 -7.45
N LEU A 102 7.79 7.59 -7.81
CA LEU A 102 6.92 6.79 -6.97
C LEU A 102 7.46 5.36 -6.80
N LYS A 103 7.98 4.75 -7.86
CA LYS A 103 8.60 3.42 -7.77
C LYS A 103 9.74 3.41 -6.76
N GLU A 104 10.59 4.42 -6.78
CA GLU A 104 11.71 4.52 -5.84
C GLU A 104 11.22 4.67 -4.40
N LYS A 105 10.21 5.48 -4.16
CA LYS A 105 9.62 5.62 -2.82
C LYS A 105 9.03 4.31 -2.31
N VAL A 106 8.29 3.61 -3.15
CA VAL A 106 7.69 2.33 -2.80
C VAL A 106 8.77 1.28 -2.49
N LYS A 107 9.77 1.16 -3.35
CA LYS A 107 10.86 0.21 -3.15
C LYS A 107 11.64 0.49 -1.87
N THR A 108 11.89 1.77 -1.57
CA THR A 108 12.57 2.17 -0.33
C THR A 108 11.79 1.70 0.89
N LYS A 109 10.49 1.92 0.91
CA LYS A 109 9.63 1.49 2.03
C LYS A 109 9.61 -0.03 2.19
N ILE A 110 9.59 -0.77 1.10
CA ILE A 110 9.64 -2.23 1.13
C ILE A 110 10.96 -2.70 1.75
N ARG A 111 12.07 -2.08 1.38
CA ARG A 111 13.39 -2.45 1.92
C ARG A 111 13.54 -2.11 3.40
N GLU A 112 12.85 -1.08 3.87
CA GLU A 112 12.84 -0.69 5.28
C GLU A 112 11.96 -1.59 6.15
N ALA A 113 11.07 -2.33 5.54
CA ALA A 113 10.09 -3.14 6.28
C ALA A 113 10.69 -4.38 6.94
#